data_c676ef53e1d14f361fa334125f1fa836
#
_entry.id   c676ef53e1d14f361fa334125f1fa836
#
_cell.length_a   1.000
_cell.length_b   1.000
_cell.length_c   1.000
_cell.angle_alpha   90.00
_cell.angle_beta   90.00
_cell.angle_gamma   90.00
#
_symmetry.space_group_name_H-M   'P 1'
#
loop_
_entity.id
_entity.type
_entity.pdbx_description
1 polymer ?
#
loop_
_entity_poly.entity_id
_entity_poly.type
_entity_poly.pdbx_seq_one_letter_code
_entity_poly.pdbx_strand_id
1 'polypeptide(L)'
;MPRDDARLEVTHGDGAQWIGTRAGRYDLLLLDAYDADGIPPALCTPEFYADCRAALTPGGVLALNLFQVPLAGHLATLREVFDGRVLLLPAPDPRNQLLYAWNGKRTPGTAEQALATLPWPARRQLRPSMLRLQAAWMERAWRFS
;
A
#
# COMPACT_ATOMS: atom_id res chain seq x y z
N MET A 1 -25.03 -0.33 0.78
CA MET A 1 -23.98 -0.83 -0.12
C MET A 1 -23.68 0.24 -1.15
N PRO A 2 -22.40 0.52 -1.46
CA PRO A 2 -22.08 1.37 -2.59
C PRO A 2 -22.68 0.77 -3.86
N ARG A 3 -23.17 1.61 -4.75
CA ARG A 3 -23.68 1.18 -6.06
C ARG A 3 -22.54 1.32 -7.07
N ASP A 4 -22.42 0.33 -7.95
CA ASP A 4 -21.47 0.41 -9.06
C ASP A 4 -21.81 1.62 -9.94
N ASP A 5 -20.77 2.33 -10.35
CA ASP A 5 -20.86 3.39 -11.34
C ASP A 5 -19.71 3.25 -12.34
N ALA A 6 -19.56 4.18 -13.26
CA ALA A 6 -18.48 4.12 -14.27
C ALA A 6 -17.05 4.16 -13.67
N ARG A 7 -16.90 4.48 -12.37
CA ARG A 7 -15.63 4.57 -11.66
C ARG A 7 -15.45 3.51 -10.57
N LEU A 8 -16.54 2.83 -10.16
CA LEU A 8 -16.56 1.83 -9.10
C LEU A 8 -17.20 0.54 -9.59
N GLU A 9 -16.43 -0.53 -9.58
CA GLU A 9 -16.89 -1.90 -9.78
C GLU A 9 -16.67 -2.70 -8.49
N VAL A 10 -17.69 -3.42 -8.04
CA VAL A 10 -17.61 -4.26 -6.84
C VAL A 10 -17.72 -5.72 -7.26
N THR A 11 -16.67 -6.49 -6.97
CA THR A 11 -16.63 -7.92 -7.27
C THR A 11 -16.57 -8.72 -5.97
N HIS A 12 -17.40 -9.76 -5.85
CA HIS A 12 -17.33 -10.72 -4.76
C HIS A 12 -16.48 -11.92 -5.17
N GLY A 13 -15.49 -12.29 -4.36
CA GLY A 13 -14.63 -13.43 -4.65
C GLY A 13 -13.45 -13.52 -3.69
N ASP A 14 -12.65 -14.58 -3.88
CA ASP A 14 -11.38 -14.75 -3.19
C ASP A 14 -10.35 -13.76 -3.75
N GLY A 15 -9.86 -12.86 -2.90
CA GLY A 15 -8.92 -11.82 -3.29
C GLY A 15 -7.56 -12.37 -3.74
N ALA A 16 -7.11 -13.50 -3.16
CA ALA A 16 -5.84 -14.11 -3.55
C ALA A 16 -5.93 -14.68 -4.98
N GLN A 17 -7.00 -15.41 -5.27
CA GLN A 17 -7.23 -15.93 -6.62
C GLN A 17 -7.43 -14.82 -7.65
N TRP A 18 -8.16 -13.78 -7.25
CA TRP A 18 -8.50 -12.69 -8.15
C TRP A 18 -7.28 -11.88 -8.57
N ILE A 19 -6.37 -11.56 -7.65
CA ILE A 19 -5.19 -10.74 -7.95
C ILE A 19 -4.19 -11.47 -8.86
N GLY A 20 -4.01 -12.78 -8.70
CA GLY A 20 -3.12 -13.60 -9.53
C GLY A 20 -3.42 -13.60 -11.02
N THR A 21 -4.64 -13.16 -11.42
CA THR A 21 -5.05 -13.05 -12.82
C THR A 21 -4.92 -11.63 -13.41
N ARG A 22 -4.33 -10.67 -12.70
CA ARG A 22 -4.44 -9.23 -12.97
C ARG A 22 -3.10 -8.51 -13.22
N ALA A 23 -2.20 -9.12 -13.98
CA ALA A 23 -0.88 -8.55 -14.23
C ALA A 23 -0.93 -7.14 -14.85
N GLY A 24 -0.15 -6.20 -14.28
CA GLY A 24 0.11 -4.87 -14.84
C GLY A 24 -1.12 -3.94 -14.94
N ARG A 25 -2.10 -4.08 -14.06
CA ARG A 25 -3.38 -3.36 -14.17
C ARG A 25 -3.57 -2.20 -13.21
N TYR A 26 -2.85 -2.18 -12.09
CA TYR A 26 -3.15 -1.25 -11.00
C TYR A 26 -2.01 -0.30 -10.71
N ASP A 27 -2.32 0.99 -10.62
CA ASP A 27 -1.39 2.00 -10.12
C ASP A 27 -1.35 2.02 -8.59
N LEU A 28 -2.44 1.54 -7.96
CA LEU A 28 -2.58 1.45 -6.51
C LEU A 28 -3.39 0.20 -6.15
N LEU A 29 -2.83 -0.61 -5.25
CA LEU A 29 -3.53 -1.68 -4.54
C LEU A 29 -3.64 -1.31 -3.06
N LEU A 30 -4.84 -1.38 -2.51
CA LEU A 30 -5.10 -1.19 -1.08
C LEU A 30 -5.50 -2.54 -0.48
N LEU A 31 -4.72 -3.03 0.49
CA LEU A 31 -5.02 -4.23 1.24
C LEU A 31 -5.46 -3.84 2.66
N ASP A 32 -6.72 -4.08 2.94
CA ASP A 32 -7.36 -3.90 4.25
C ASP A 32 -8.38 -5.03 4.44
N ALA A 33 -7.87 -6.27 4.50
CA ALA A 33 -8.67 -7.48 4.51
C ALA A 33 -8.50 -8.23 5.83
N TYR A 34 -9.57 -8.31 6.59
CA TYR A 34 -9.64 -8.98 7.88
C TYR A 34 -10.87 -9.88 7.97
N ASP A 35 -10.70 -11.02 8.63
CA ASP A 35 -11.77 -11.85 9.14
C ASP A 35 -11.82 -11.82 10.68
N ALA A 36 -12.55 -12.72 11.30
CA ALA A 36 -12.68 -12.80 12.77
C ALA A 36 -11.34 -13.13 13.47
N ASP A 37 -10.42 -13.80 12.78
CA ASP A 37 -9.16 -14.29 13.32
C ASP A 37 -7.96 -13.42 12.91
N GLY A 38 -8.16 -12.39 12.07
CA GLY A 38 -7.14 -11.46 11.60
C GLY A 38 -7.04 -11.39 10.08
N ILE A 39 -5.82 -11.30 9.54
CA ILE A 39 -5.62 -11.35 8.09
C ILE A 39 -5.69 -12.81 7.63
N PRO A 40 -6.53 -13.16 6.64
CA PRO A 40 -6.60 -14.51 6.10
C PRO A 40 -5.22 -15.04 5.69
N PRO A 41 -4.81 -16.27 6.09
CA PRO A 41 -3.48 -16.81 5.80
C PRO A 41 -3.10 -16.77 4.33
N ALA A 42 -4.04 -16.96 3.42
CA ALA A 42 -3.83 -16.89 1.98
C ALA A 42 -3.34 -15.50 1.50
N LEU A 43 -3.63 -14.42 2.26
CA LEU A 43 -3.21 -13.05 1.96
C LEU A 43 -1.90 -12.65 2.66
N CYS A 44 -1.21 -13.61 3.28
CA CYS A 44 0.04 -13.37 4.01
C CYS A 44 1.25 -14.07 3.36
N THR A 45 1.06 -14.79 2.26
CA THR A 45 2.10 -15.63 1.64
C THR A 45 3.03 -14.83 0.73
N PRO A 46 4.28 -15.28 0.53
CA PRO A 46 5.18 -14.69 -0.46
C PRO A 46 4.59 -14.69 -1.88
N GLU A 47 3.88 -15.74 -2.24
CA GLU A 47 3.22 -15.91 -3.55
C GLU A 47 2.15 -14.86 -3.75
N PHE A 48 1.30 -14.61 -2.75
CA PHE A 48 0.29 -13.57 -2.80
C PHE A 48 0.91 -12.17 -2.98
N TYR A 49 1.99 -11.86 -2.27
CA TYR A 49 2.68 -10.58 -2.44
C TYR A 49 3.39 -10.47 -3.79
N ALA A 50 3.88 -11.58 -4.35
CA ALA A 50 4.42 -11.62 -5.70
C ALA A 50 3.33 -11.36 -6.75
N ASP A 51 2.15 -11.92 -6.58
CA ASP A 51 0.98 -11.65 -7.42
C ASP A 51 0.52 -10.20 -7.32
N CYS A 52 0.51 -9.62 -6.11
CA CYS A 52 0.25 -8.19 -5.90
C CYS A 52 1.27 -7.33 -6.67
N ARG A 53 2.57 -7.68 -6.58
CA ARG A 53 3.61 -6.97 -7.34
C ARG A 53 3.41 -7.09 -8.85
N ALA A 54 3.09 -8.29 -9.34
CA ALA A 54 2.83 -8.53 -10.76
C ALA A 54 1.60 -7.77 -11.26
N ALA A 55 0.59 -7.60 -10.42
CA ALA A 55 -0.63 -6.85 -10.74
C ALA A 55 -0.42 -5.33 -10.82
N LEU A 56 0.65 -4.81 -10.21
CA LEU A 56 0.99 -3.39 -10.26
C LEU A 56 1.62 -3.00 -11.60
N THR A 57 1.23 -1.84 -12.10
CA THR A 57 1.94 -1.16 -13.20
C THR A 57 3.37 -0.79 -12.80
N PRO A 58 4.28 -0.47 -13.75
CA PRO A 58 5.57 0.14 -13.42
C PRO A 58 5.39 1.43 -12.60
N GLY A 59 5.95 1.46 -11.38
CA GLY A 59 5.76 2.56 -10.43
C GLY A 59 4.47 2.49 -9.61
N GLY A 60 3.65 1.47 -9.80
CA GLY A 60 2.46 1.23 -8.99
C GLY A 60 2.81 0.90 -7.54
N VAL A 61 1.88 1.13 -6.62
CA VAL A 61 2.06 1.05 -5.16
C VAL A 61 1.09 0.05 -4.56
N LEU A 62 1.60 -0.82 -3.70
CA LEU A 62 0.83 -1.60 -2.75
C LEU A 62 0.83 -0.89 -1.40
N ALA A 63 -0.33 -0.70 -0.80
CA ALA A 63 -0.48 -0.18 0.55
C ALA A 63 -1.25 -1.19 1.41
N LEU A 64 -0.65 -1.57 2.54
CA LEU A 64 -1.24 -2.51 3.50
C LEU A 64 -1.55 -1.78 4.80
N ASN A 65 -2.74 -2.05 5.31
CA ASN A 65 -3.11 -1.70 6.68
C ASN A 65 -2.96 -2.95 7.56
N LEU A 66 -2.04 -2.91 8.54
CA LEU A 66 -1.80 -3.99 9.48
C LEU A 66 -2.26 -3.57 10.87
N PHE A 67 -3.34 -4.20 11.35
CA PHE A 67 -3.91 -3.92 12.67
C PHE A 67 -3.75 -5.13 13.59
N GLN A 68 -3.04 -4.94 14.70
CA GLN A 68 -2.81 -5.95 15.74
C GLN A 68 -2.18 -7.27 15.23
N VAL A 69 -1.38 -7.22 14.18
CA VAL A 69 -0.69 -8.39 13.64
C VAL A 69 0.83 -8.24 13.74
N PRO A 70 1.60 -9.34 13.82
CA PRO A 70 3.06 -9.29 13.86
C PRO A 70 3.64 -8.69 12.58
N LEU A 71 4.25 -7.50 12.70
CA LEU A 71 4.83 -6.77 11.57
C LEU A 71 5.98 -7.49 10.89
N ALA A 72 6.83 -8.17 11.68
CA ALA A 72 8.14 -8.63 11.23
C ALA A 72 8.07 -9.57 10.01
N GLY A 73 7.13 -10.51 10.02
CA GLY A 73 6.93 -11.45 8.90
C GLY A 73 6.53 -10.74 7.62
N HIS A 74 5.49 -9.91 7.68
CA HIS A 74 5.01 -9.14 6.53
C HIS A 74 6.11 -8.23 5.95
N LEU A 75 6.85 -7.53 6.84
CA LEU A 75 7.91 -6.63 6.42
C LEU A 75 9.07 -7.37 5.75
N ALA A 76 9.47 -8.54 6.28
CA ALA A 76 10.52 -9.36 5.69
C ALA A 76 10.12 -9.86 4.30
N THR A 77 8.93 -10.45 4.17
CA THR A 77 8.41 -10.94 2.89
C THR A 77 8.26 -9.84 1.86
N LEU A 78 7.72 -8.69 2.25
CA LEU A 78 7.58 -7.56 1.33
C LEU A 78 8.93 -7.02 0.87
N ARG A 79 9.94 -6.97 1.75
CA ARG A 79 11.30 -6.55 1.37
C ARG A 79 11.92 -7.48 0.35
N GLU A 80 11.72 -8.78 0.51
CA GLU A 80 12.18 -9.78 -0.45
C GLU A 80 11.45 -9.62 -1.80
N VAL A 81 10.12 -9.66 -1.78
CA VAL A 81 9.28 -9.58 -2.98
C VAL A 81 9.48 -8.28 -3.75
N PHE A 82 9.65 -7.14 -3.08
CA PHE A 82 9.76 -5.82 -3.70
C PHE A 82 11.21 -5.29 -3.78
N ASP A 83 12.21 -6.14 -3.65
CA ASP A 83 13.64 -5.80 -3.72
C ASP A 83 14.00 -4.65 -2.76
N GLY A 84 13.54 -4.69 -1.53
CA GLY A 84 13.75 -3.68 -0.49
C GLY A 84 12.94 -2.38 -0.67
N ARG A 85 12.13 -2.25 -1.73
CA ARG A 85 11.30 -1.06 -1.99
C ARG A 85 10.04 -1.05 -1.10
N VAL A 86 10.25 -0.94 0.19
CA VAL A 86 9.20 -0.92 1.22
C VAL A 86 9.40 0.26 2.15
N LEU A 87 8.33 0.90 2.56
CA LEU A 87 8.28 1.95 3.56
C LEU A 87 7.29 1.57 4.65
N LEU A 88 7.74 1.59 5.90
CA LEU A 88 6.87 1.52 7.07
C LEU A 88 6.53 2.94 7.52
N LEU A 89 5.25 3.23 7.64
CA LEU A 89 4.73 4.48 8.21
C LEU A 89 3.92 4.16 9.47
N PRO A 90 4.41 4.54 10.66
CA PRO A 90 3.63 4.39 11.89
C PRO A 90 2.32 5.18 11.81
N ALA A 91 1.21 4.51 12.12
CA ALA A 91 -0.08 5.17 12.26
C ALA A 91 -0.19 5.91 13.62
N PRO A 92 -1.13 6.86 13.77
CA PRO A 92 -1.39 7.50 15.07
C PRO A 92 -1.80 6.51 16.17
N ASP A 93 -2.53 5.45 15.83
CA ASP A 93 -2.78 4.32 16.71
C ASP A 93 -1.60 3.34 16.59
N PRO A 94 -0.85 3.07 17.69
CA PRO A 94 0.32 2.18 17.65
C PRO A 94 -0.02 0.72 17.32
N ARG A 95 -1.31 0.33 17.44
CA ARG A 95 -1.78 -0.99 17.03
C ARG A 95 -1.92 -1.12 15.52
N ASN A 96 -1.91 -0.01 14.80
CA ASN A 96 -2.09 0.07 13.37
C ASN A 96 -0.78 0.48 12.70
N GLN A 97 -0.40 -0.24 11.65
CA GLN A 97 0.84 0.01 10.93
C GLN A 97 0.56 0.01 9.42
N LEU A 98 1.11 0.97 8.74
CA LEU A 98 0.94 1.11 7.30
C LEU A 98 2.24 0.74 6.59
N LEU A 99 2.16 -0.26 5.71
CA LEU A 99 3.26 -0.64 4.83
C LEU A 99 2.95 -0.21 3.41
N TYR A 100 3.94 0.41 2.76
CA TYR A 100 3.90 0.76 1.35
C TYR A 100 5.02 0.02 0.64
N ALA A 101 4.71 -0.67 -0.47
CA ALA A 101 5.69 -1.26 -1.36
C ALA A 101 5.42 -0.79 -2.79
N TRP A 102 6.46 -0.69 -3.65
CA TRP A 102 6.24 -0.18 -5.01
C TRP A 102 7.02 -0.96 -6.06
N ASN A 103 6.44 -1.01 -7.24
CA ASN A 103 7.01 -1.72 -8.37
C ASN A 103 7.91 -0.81 -9.23
N GLY A 104 9.18 -1.19 -9.39
CA GLY A 104 10.15 -0.45 -10.20
C GLY A 104 10.74 0.80 -9.53
N LYS A 105 11.41 1.63 -10.31
CA LYS A 105 12.03 2.88 -9.83
C LYS A 105 10.96 3.96 -9.69
N ARG A 106 10.92 4.62 -8.54
CA ARG A 106 10.02 5.74 -8.26
C ARG A 106 10.76 6.81 -7.48
N THR A 107 10.71 8.02 -7.97
CA THR A 107 11.10 9.21 -7.22
C THR A 107 9.83 9.96 -6.87
N PRO A 108 9.43 9.98 -5.60
CA PRO A 108 8.23 10.72 -5.21
C PRO A 108 8.44 12.22 -5.39
N GLY A 109 7.40 12.89 -5.82
CA GLY A 109 7.32 14.34 -5.71
C GLY A 109 7.21 14.81 -4.26
N THR A 110 7.23 16.11 -4.03
CA THR A 110 7.00 16.66 -2.68
C THR A 110 5.52 16.57 -2.28
N ALA A 111 5.26 16.54 -0.97
CA ALA A 111 3.91 16.60 -0.44
C ALA A 111 3.15 17.84 -0.96
N GLU A 112 3.81 18.97 -1.04
CA GLU A 112 3.20 20.21 -1.53
C GLU A 112 2.83 20.13 -3.02
N GLN A 113 3.66 19.50 -3.87
CA GLN A 113 3.33 19.25 -5.28
C GLN A 113 2.11 18.36 -5.42
N ALA A 114 2.04 17.25 -4.66
CA ALA A 114 0.88 16.35 -4.68
C ALA A 114 -0.39 17.05 -4.18
N LEU A 115 -0.29 17.85 -3.13
CA LEU A 115 -1.40 18.59 -2.56
C LEU A 115 -1.90 19.71 -3.49
N ALA A 116 -1.02 20.31 -4.29
CA ALA A 116 -1.38 21.44 -5.18
C ALA A 116 -2.46 21.08 -6.20
N THR A 117 -2.57 19.79 -6.58
CA THR A 117 -3.57 19.30 -7.53
C THR A 117 -4.96 19.09 -6.91
N LEU A 118 -5.09 19.15 -5.58
CA LEU A 118 -6.32 18.83 -4.87
C LEU A 118 -7.16 20.08 -4.56
N PRO A 119 -8.49 19.96 -4.44
CA PRO A 119 -9.37 21.01 -3.92
C PRO A 119 -8.96 21.40 -2.48
N TRP A 120 -9.18 22.67 -2.12
CA TRP A 120 -8.77 23.21 -0.82
C TRP A 120 -9.20 22.39 0.41
N PRO A 121 -10.45 21.88 0.52
CA PRO A 121 -10.84 21.07 1.68
C PRO A 121 -10.01 19.79 1.80
N ALA A 122 -9.77 19.09 0.68
CA ALA A 122 -8.95 17.88 0.64
C ALA A 122 -7.47 18.18 0.98
N ARG A 123 -6.93 19.28 0.46
CA ARG A 123 -5.59 19.79 0.79
C ARG A 123 -5.39 19.95 2.28
N ARG A 124 -6.32 20.65 2.95
CA ARG A 124 -6.27 20.88 4.39
C ARG A 124 -6.30 19.57 5.19
N GLN A 125 -7.17 18.65 4.80
CA GLN A 125 -7.35 17.36 5.47
C GLN A 125 -6.14 16.45 5.30
N LEU A 126 -5.57 16.37 4.10
CA LEU A 126 -4.51 15.39 3.77
C LEU A 126 -3.10 15.91 4.08
N ARG A 127 -2.89 17.22 4.21
CA ARG A 127 -1.57 17.82 4.41
C ARG A 127 -0.75 17.19 5.54
N PRO A 128 -1.29 16.96 6.76
CA PRO A 128 -0.50 16.35 7.84
C PRO A 128 -0.03 14.94 7.49
N SER A 129 -0.86 14.13 6.84
CA SER A 129 -0.52 12.77 6.43
C SER A 129 0.51 12.75 5.31
N MET A 130 0.39 13.64 4.34
CA MET A 130 1.34 13.76 3.22
C MET A 130 2.72 14.21 3.69
N LEU A 131 2.80 15.13 4.65
CA LEU A 131 4.08 15.55 5.24
C LEU A 131 4.74 14.42 6.04
N ARG A 132 3.98 13.63 6.78
CA ARG A 132 4.51 12.44 7.48
C ARG A 132 5.04 11.40 6.50
N LEU A 133 4.31 11.13 5.43
CA LEU A 133 4.76 10.21 4.38
C LEU A 133 6.05 10.69 3.73
N GLN A 134 6.16 11.97 3.41
CA GLN A 134 7.36 12.56 2.84
C GLN A 134 8.55 12.45 3.80
N ALA A 135 8.37 12.76 5.09
CA ALA A 135 9.42 12.64 6.10
C ALA A 135 9.92 11.20 6.21
N ALA A 136 9.02 10.22 6.33
CA ALA A 136 9.39 8.80 6.41
C ALA A 136 10.12 8.31 5.13
N TRP A 137 9.74 8.84 3.96
CA TRP A 137 10.46 8.54 2.72
C TRP A 137 11.89 9.08 2.73
N MET A 138 12.08 10.30 3.18
CA MET A 138 13.41 10.92 3.27
C MET A 138 14.31 10.22 4.27
N GLU A 139 13.80 9.85 5.44
CA GLU A 139 14.55 9.07 6.44
C GLU A 139 14.99 7.70 5.90
N ARG A 140 14.14 7.06 5.10
CA ARG A 140 14.50 5.81 4.43
C ARG A 140 15.64 6.02 3.43
N ALA A 141 15.58 7.06 2.62
CA ALA A 141 16.62 7.37 1.64
C ALA A 141 18.00 7.53 2.30
N TRP A 142 18.06 8.13 3.48
CA TRP A 142 19.29 8.29 4.27
C TRP A 142 19.88 6.97 4.81
N ARG A 143 19.04 5.97 5.08
CA ARG A 143 19.52 4.68 5.64
C ARG A 143 20.10 3.73 4.59
N PHE A 144 19.93 4.02 3.32
CA PHE A 144 20.36 3.16 2.21
C PHE A 144 21.29 3.88 1.20
N SER A 145 21.75 5.10 1.53
CA SER A 145 22.84 5.82 0.86
C SER A 145 24.17 5.51 1.52
#